data_ca5af7d2979fcf5f4ed8e3438a53d5ea
#
_entry.id   ca5af7d2979fcf5f4ed8e3438a53d5ea
#
_cell.length_a   1.000
_cell.length_b   1.000
_cell.length_c   1.000
_cell.angle_alpha   90.00
_cell.angle_beta   90.00
_cell.angle_gamma   90.00
#
_symmetry.space_group_name_H-M   'P 1'
#
loop_
_entity.id
_entity.type
_entity.pdbx_description
1 polymer ?
#
loop_
_entity_poly.entity_id
_entity_poly.type
_entity_poly.pdbx_seq_one_letter_code
_entity_poly.pdbx_strand_id
1 'polypeptide(L)'
;MLMREDRLAHAFVELADTLVDDFDVVDLLALLGERCVELFDAAAAGLLLADGQGALRLMAATSEAMEMVELFQLQNAEGPCLDCYLGGEPVEVEDLAGAAGRWPRFAPVATEAGFRSAHAFPLRLRGRVLGALNLFRTVPGRFEPSDVAFAQALSDVATIGIIQHRAAHDAQALAEQLHLALDSRVLIEQAKGVIAEQAGVGMDEAFA
;
A
#
# COMPACT_ATOMS: atom_id res chain seq x y z
N MET A 1 -17.32 -7.52 27.05
CA MET A 1 -15.95 -7.38 26.48
C MET A 1 -15.81 -8.49 25.46
N LEU A 2 -15.69 -8.15 24.16
CA LEU A 2 -15.54 -9.14 23.09
C LEU A 2 -14.28 -9.96 23.32
N MET A 3 -14.36 -11.26 23.05
CA MET A 3 -13.18 -12.13 23.04
C MET A 3 -12.18 -11.63 21.98
N ARG A 4 -10.90 -11.92 22.15
CA ARG A 4 -9.86 -11.51 21.18
C ARG A 4 -10.13 -12.02 19.77
N GLU A 5 -10.62 -13.25 19.67
CA GLU A 5 -11.02 -13.89 18.41
C GLU A 5 -12.15 -13.14 17.72
N ASP A 6 -13.15 -12.67 18.48
CA ASP A 6 -14.26 -11.86 17.95
C ASP A 6 -13.75 -10.53 17.37
N ARG A 7 -12.78 -9.89 18.04
CA ARG A 7 -12.17 -8.63 17.55
C ARG A 7 -11.38 -8.83 16.27
N LEU A 8 -10.63 -9.93 16.18
CA LEU A 8 -9.90 -10.31 14.96
C LEU A 8 -10.86 -10.57 13.80
N ALA A 9 -11.91 -11.39 14.04
CA ALA A 9 -12.93 -11.66 13.04
C ALA A 9 -13.62 -10.37 12.57
N HIS A 10 -13.92 -9.47 13.48
CA HIS A 10 -14.53 -8.17 13.14
C HIS A 10 -13.61 -7.32 12.26
N ALA A 11 -12.32 -7.22 12.59
CA ALA A 11 -11.36 -6.47 11.79
C ALA A 11 -11.21 -7.03 10.37
N PHE A 12 -11.20 -8.37 10.22
CA PHE A 12 -11.20 -8.99 8.90
C PHE A 12 -12.45 -8.68 8.09
N VAL A 13 -13.63 -8.72 8.71
CA VAL A 13 -14.89 -8.39 8.04
C VAL A 13 -14.91 -6.92 7.63
N GLU A 14 -14.50 -6.03 8.52
CA GLU A 14 -14.45 -4.58 8.25
C GLU A 14 -13.51 -4.23 7.09
N LEU A 15 -12.29 -4.83 7.08
CA LEU A 15 -11.38 -4.68 5.94
C LEU A 15 -11.96 -5.25 4.66
N ALA A 16 -12.59 -6.43 4.71
CA ALA A 16 -13.20 -7.05 3.54
C ALA A 16 -14.39 -6.23 3.01
N ASP A 17 -15.19 -5.65 3.89
CA ASP A 17 -16.34 -4.81 3.53
C ASP A 17 -15.87 -3.52 2.81
N THR A 18 -14.78 -2.92 3.30
CA THR A 18 -14.15 -1.76 2.65
C THR A 18 -13.71 -2.06 1.21
N LEU A 19 -13.38 -3.32 0.89
CA LEU A 19 -12.92 -3.73 -0.44
C LEU A 19 -14.05 -4.01 -1.44
N VAL A 20 -15.31 -3.95 -1.03
CA VAL A 20 -16.48 -4.27 -1.91
C VAL A 20 -16.82 -3.11 -2.83
N ASP A 21 -16.69 -1.88 -2.34
CA ASP A 21 -16.99 -0.65 -3.08
C ASP A 21 -15.71 -0.02 -3.65
N ASP A 22 -15.88 1.10 -4.39
CA ASP A 22 -14.75 1.94 -4.79
C ASP A 22 -14.19 2.63 -3.53
N PHE A 23 -12.96 2.31 -3.16
CA PHE A 23 -12.32 2.76 -1.92
C PHE A 23 -11.05 3.56 -2.19
N ASP A 24 -10.69 4.44 -1.27
CA ASP A 24 -9.38 5.08 -1.27
C ASP A 24 -8.34 4.15 -0.62
N VAL A 25 -7.22 3.93 -1.30
CA VAL A 25 -6.13 3.07 -0.79
C VAL A 25 -5.52 3.64 0.49
N VAL A 26 -5.50 4.96 0.65
CA VAL A 26 -4.97 5.61 1.86
C VAL A 26 -5.90 5.34 3.05
N ASP A 27 -7.22 5.45 2.84
CA ASP A 27 -8.22 5.16 3.87
C ASP A 27 -8.19 3.69 4.29
N LEU A 28 -8.07 2.76 3.34
CA LEU A 28 -7.89 1.33 3.65
C LEU A 28 -6.65 1.07 4.51
N LEU A 29 -5.53 1.70 4.16
CA LEU A 29 -4.29 1.53 4.90
C LEU A 29 -4.34 2.19 6.28
N ALA A 30 -4.99 3.34 6.41
CA ALA A 30 -5.22 3.99 7.70
C ALA A 30 -6.05 3.07 8.62
N LEU A 31 -7.16 2.53 8.11
CA LEU A 31 -7.98 1.56 8.83
C LEU A 31 -7.18 0.33 9.26
N LEU A 32 -6.38 -0.25 8.37
CA LEU A 32 -5.51 -1.38 8.68
C LEU A 32 -4.55 -1.04 9.83
N GLY A 33 -3.90 0.12 9.78
CA GLY A 33 -2.99 0.59 10.83
C GLY A 33 -3.67 0.72 12.19
N GLU A 34 -4.84 1.36 12.24
CA GLU A 34 -5.64 1.53 13.45
C GLU A 34 -6.05 0.19 14.06
N ARG A 35 -6.56 -0.74 13.23
CA ARG A 35 -6.94 -2.08 13.70
C ARG A 35 -5.73 -2.88 14.21
N CYS A 36 -4.59 -2.77 13.57
CA CYS A 36 -3.37 -3.43 14.05
C CYS A 36 -2.89 -2.85 15.39
N VAL A 37 -2.95 -1.53 15.59
CA VAL A 37 -2.62 -0.89 16.87
C VAL A 37 -3.54 -1.43 17.98
N GLU A 38 -4.86 -1.48 17.75
CA GLU A 38 -5.84 -1.96 18.71
C GLU A 38 -5.72 -3.46 19.03
N LEU A 39 -5.41 -4.28 18.03
CA LEU A 39 -5.39 -5.74 18.15
C LEU A 39 -4.10 -6.29 18.77
N PHE A 40 -2.97 -5.66 18.49
CA PHE A 40 -1.64 -6.19 18.83
C PHE A 40 -0.92 -5.39 19.91
N ASP A 41 -1.63 -4.50 20.63
CA ASP A 41 -1.07 -3.64 21.69
C ASP A 41 0.18 -2.89 21.18
N ALA A 42 0.11 -2.42 19.95
CA ALA A 42 1.11 -1.55 19.38
C ALA A 42 0.88 -0.10 19.79
N ALA A 43 1.93 0.68 19.95
CA ALA A 43 1.84 2.11 20.25
C ALA A 43 1.51 2.93 19.01
N ALA A 44 2.03 2.50 17.86
CA ALA A 44 1.78 3.14 16.58
C ALA A 44 1.99 2.18 15.41
N ALA A 45 1.37 2.51 14.26
CA ALA A 45 1.52 1.82 12.99
C ALA A 45 1.87 2.81 11.88
N GLY A 46 2.70 2.37 10.94
CA GLY A 46 3.03 3.07 9.71
C GLY A 46 2.89 2.14 8.51
N LEU A 47 2.39 2.67 7.40
CA LEU A 47 2.16 1.91 6.20
C LEU A 47 2.78 2.60 5.00
N LEU A 48 3.60 1.85 4.29
CA LEU A 48 4.32 2.33 3.12
C LEU A 48 3.98 1.48 1.91
N LEU A 49 3.84 2.13 0.75
CA LEU A 49 3.70 1.46 -0.54
C LEU A 49 4.78 1.93 -1.51
N ALA A 50 5.21 1.02 -2.36
CA ALA A 50 6.07 1.33 -3.48
C ALA A 50 5.29 2.03 -4.60
N ASP A 51 5.84 3.11 -5.12
CA ASP A 51 5.36 3.76 -6.33
C ASP A 51 5.72 2.96 -7.59
N GLY A 52 5.34 3.48 -8.77
CA GLY A 52 5.60 2.83 -10.06
C GLY A 52 7.09 2.64 -10.40
N GLN A 53 7.99 3.29 -9.66
CA GLN A 53 9.45 3.20 -9.81
C GLN A 53 10.11 2.33 -8.73
N GLY A 54 9.31 1.79 -7.79
CA GLY A 54 9.78 0.96 -6.68
C GLY A 54 10.28 1.77 -5.48
N ALA A 55 10.09 3.08 -5.44
CA ALA A 55 10.41 3.90 -4.28
C ALA A 55 9.25 3.85 -3.27
N LEU A 56 9.57 3.55 -2.00
CA LEU A 56 8.59 3.55 -0.93
C LEU A 56 8.10 4.95 -0.60
N ARG A 57 6.78 5.08 -0.42
CA ARG A 57 6.09 6.28 0.02
C ARG A 57 5.27 5.97 1.27
N LEU A 58 5.32 6.89 2.23
CA LEU A 58 4.45 6.82 3.39
C LEU A 58 3.00 7.11 2.95
N MET A 59 2.09 6.20 3.27
CA MET A 59 0.68 6.29 2.91
C MET A 59 -0.19 6.62 4.12
N ALA A 60 0.11 6.03 5.28
CA ALA A 60 -0.61 6.26 6.51
C ALA A 60 0.31 6.09 7.72
N ALA A 61 0.05 6.86 8.78
CA ALA A 61 0.68 6.73 10.09
C ALA A 61 -0.36 7.05 11.17
N THR A 62 -0.37 6.28 12.26
CA THR A 62 -1.36 6.46 13.34
C THR A 62 -0.94 7.51 14.36
N SER A 63 0.25 8.13 14.24
CA SER A 63 0.71 9.23 15.08
C SER A 63 1.79 10.05 14.38
N GLU A 64 1.96 11.32 14.78
CA GLU A 64 3.02 12.20 14.27
C GLU A 64 4.43 11.63 14.53
N ALA A 65 4.64 11.01 15.70
CA ALA A 65 5.92 10.36 16.02
C ALA A 65 6.23 9.21 15.04
N MET A 66 5.21 8.43 14.67
CA MET A 66 5.35 7.37 13.68
C MET A 66 5.65 7.91 12.29
N GLU A 67 4.93 8.95 11.86
CA GLU A 67 5.18 9.62 10.59
C GLU A 67 6.63 10.10 10.48
N MET A 68 7.13 10.77 11.52
CA MET A 68 8.51 11.26 11.57
C MET A 68 9.52 10.11 11.45
N VAL A 69 9.31 9.00 12.18
CA VAL A 69 10.21 7.85 12.18
C VAL A 69 10.21 7.14 10.82
N GLU A 70 9.05 7.03 10.17
CA GLU A 70 8.96 6.44 8.82
C GLU A 70 9.63 7.30 7.75
N LEU A 71 9.41 8.60 7.78
CA LEU A 71 10.08 9.53 6.86
C LEU A 71 11.59 9.50 7.06
N PHE A 72 12.06 9.34 8.30
CA PHE A 72 13.48 9.21 8.61
C PHE A 72 14.07 7.92 8.02
N GLN A 73 13.36 6.77 8.11
CA GLN A 73 13.77 5.52 7.46
C GLN A 73 13.96 5.72 5.95
N LEU A 74 12.98 6.34 5.28
CA LEU A 74 13.04 6.58 3.85
C LEU A 74 14.20 7.50 3.44
N GLN A 75 14.40 8.60 4.17
CA GLN A 75 15.46 9.56 3.87
C GLN A 75 16.87 9.00 4.04
N ASN A 76 17.05 8.09 5.01
CA ASN A 76 18.35 7.51 5.32
C ASN A 76 18.57 6.14 4.67
N ALA A 77 17.56 5.59 3.98
CA ALA A 77 17.56 4.25 3.41
C ALA A 77 17.96 3.17 4.44
N GLU A 78 17.42 3.28 5.67
CA GLU A 78 17.84 2.47 6.82
C GLU A 78 16.66 2.23 7.76
N GLY A 79 16.41 0.98 8.14
CA GLY A 79 15.39 0.62 9.13
C GLY A 79 14.65 -0.67 8.80
N PRO A 80 13.80 -1.16 9.74
CA PRO A 80 13.09 -2.44 9.61
C PRO A 80 12.13 -2.49 8.43
N CYS A 81 11.49 -1.36 8.10
CA CYS A 81 10.60 -1.23 6.96
C CYS A 81 11.30 -1.55 5.63
N LEU A 82 12.46 -0.95 5.41
CA LEU A 82 13.24 -1.15 4.19
C LEU A 82 13.77 -2.58 4.08
N ASP A 83 14.29 -3.12 5.17
CA ASP A 83 14.75 -4.51 5.20
C ASP A 83 13.60 -5.48 4.91
N CYS A 84 12.41 -5.23 5.47
CA CYS A 84 11.20 -5.99 5.22
C CYS A 84 10.77 -5.92 3.75
N TYR A 85 10.72 -4.72 3.18
CA TYR A 85 10.34 -4.50 1.78
C TYR A 85 11.30 -5.18 0.81
N LEU A 86 12.61 -5.03 1.04
CA LEU A 86 13.64 -5.60 0.18
C LEU A 86 13.75 -7.14 0.34
N GLY A 87 13.59 -7.64 1.56
CA GLY A 87 13.66 -9.07 1.85
C GLY A 87 12.38 -9.83 1.55
N GLY A 88 11.22 -9.15 1.54
CA GLY A 88 9.91 -9.76 1.37
C GLY A 88 9.47 -10.66 2.53
N GLU A 89 10.15 -10.58 3.67
CA GLU A 89 9.89 -11.36 4.88
C GLU A 89 9.69 -10.43 6.08
N PRO A 90 8.93 -10.86 7.10
CA PRO A 90 8.77 -10.08 8.33
C PRO A 90 10.12 -9.78 8.99
N VAL A 91 10.26 -8.56 9.50
CA VAL A 91 11.43 -8.14 10.27
C VAL A 91 11.00 -7.82 11.69
N GLU A 92 11.64 -8.49 12.65
CA GLU A 92 11.39 -8.32 14.08
C GLU A 92 12.59 -7.70 14.78
N VAL A 93 12.32 -6.73 15.63
CA VAL A 93 13.30 -6.02 16.46
C VAL A 93 12.81 -6.00 17.89
N GLU A 94 13.37 -6.87 18.73
CA GLU A 94 12.98 -7.02 20.13
C GLU A 94 13.31 -5.79 20.98
N ASP A 95 14.46 -5.17 20.74
CA ASP A 95 14.88 -3.94 21.41
C ASP A 95 15.68 -3.04 20.46
N LEU A 96 15.07 -1.92 20.12
CA LEU A 96 15.66 -0.89 19.26
C LEU A 96 16.92 -0.27 19.88
N ALA A 97 17.03 -0.22 21.21
CA ALA A 97 18.22 0.31 21.87
C ALA A 97 19.48 -0.52 21.56
N GLY A 98 19.31 -1.83 21.30
CA GLY A 98 20.39 -2.73 20.86
C GLY A 98 20.63 -2.77 19.36
N ALA A 99 19.78 -2.11 18.56
CA ALA A 99 19.77 -2.27 17.10
C ALA A 99 20.70 -1.29 16.35
N ALA A 100 21.43 -0.41 17.05
CA ALA A 100 22.32 0.58 16.43
C ALA A 100 23.45 -0.05 15.58
N GLY A 101 23.83 -1.28 15.85
CA GLY A 101 24.79 -2.02 15.00
C GLY A 101 24.24 -2.38 13.63
N ARG A 102 22.92 -2.54 13.49
CA ARG A 102 22.22 -2.84 12.23
C ARG A 102 21.74 -1.55 11.54
N TRP A 103 21.20 -0.61 12.33
CA TRP A 103 20.66 0.65 11.84
C TRP A 103 21.19 1.84 12.69
N PRO A 104 22.44 2.28 12.43
CA PRO A 104 23.12 3.26 13.28
C PRO A 104 22.45 4.64 13.31
N ARG A 105 21.71 5.01 12.28
CA ARG A 105 20.98 6.28 12.23
C ARG A 105 19.53 6.12 12.72
N PHE A 106 18.86 5.06 12.26
CA PHE A 106 17.45 4.85 12.55
C PHE A 106 17.18 4.49 14.01
N ALA A 107 17.93 3.53 14.60
CA ALA A 107 17.64 3.01 15.92
C ALA A 107 17.67 4.09 17.02
N PRO A 108 18.64 5.04 17.05
CA PRO A 108 18.62 6.14 18.00
C PRO A 108 17.38 7.03 17.86
N VAL A 109 17.00 7.42 16.64
CA VAL A 109 15.84 8.30 16.38
C VAL A 109 14.54 7.64 16.80
N ALA A 110 14.34 6.35 16.47
CA ALA A 110 13.17 5.61 16.89
C ALA A 110 13.09 5.47 18.42
N THR A 111 14.24 5.26 19.08
CA THR A 111 14.32 5.18 20.55
C THR A 111 14.04 6.53 21.20
N GLU A 112 14.54 7.63 20.64
CA GLU A 112 14.28 8.99 21.10
C GLU A 112 12.80 9.38 20.94
N ALA A 113 12.15 8.90 19.88
CA ALA A 113 10.70 9.02 19.67
C ALA A 113 9.86 8.18 20.65
N GLY A 114 10.49 7.40 21.55
CA GLY A 114 9.83 6.61 22.59
C GLY A 114 9.56 5.15 22.20
N PHE A 115 9.97 4.71 21.04
CA PHE A 115 9.77 3.32 20.62
C PHE A 115 10.90 2.41 21.11
N ARG A 116 10.53 1.18 21.50
CA ARG A 116 11.47 0.20 22.05
C ARG A 116 11.53 -1.09 21.24
N SER A 117 10.46 -1.48 20.58
CA SER A 117 10.47 -2.62 19.65
C SER A 117 9.73 -2.27 18.37
N ALA A 118 10.06 -2.98 17.29
CA ALA A 118 9.47 -2.79 15.97
C ALA A 118 9.24 -4.14 15.28
N HIS A 119 8.13 -4.22 14.56
CA HIS A 119 7.76 -5.39 13.76
C HIS A 119 7.27 -4.90 12.40
N ALA A 120 7.95 -5.29 11.34
CA ALA A 120 7.58 -4.96 9.97
C ALA A 120 7.04 -6.19 9.24
N PHE A 121 5.89 -6.04 8.60
CA PHE A 121 5.20 -7.09 7.84
C PHE A 121 5.13 -6.69 6.37
N PRO A 122 5.55 -7.55 5.44
CA PRO A 122 5.50 -7.22 4.03
C PRO A 122 4.05 -7.24 3.52
N LEU A 123 3.66 -6.20 2.79
CA LEU A 123 2.47 -6.19 1.96
C LEU A 123 2.81 -6.93 0.66
N ARG A 124 2.60 -8.25 0.64
CA ARG A 124 3.07 -9.11 -0.46
C ARG A 124 2.00 -10.04 -1.01
N LEU A 125 2.06 -10.31 -2.30
CA LEU A 125 1.24 -11.34 -2.96
C LEU A 125 2.08 -12.06 -4.03
N ARG A 126 2.16 -13.40 -3.94
CA ARG A 126 2.82 -14.27 -4.93
C ARG A 126 4.25 -13.83 -5.28
N GLY A 127 5.03 -13.45 -4.29
CA GLY A 127 6.43 -13.03 -4.46
C GLY A 127 6.63 -11.57 -4.90
N ARG A 128 5.56 -10.81 -5.10
CA ARG A 128 5.62 -9.36 -5.34
C ARG A 128 5.35 -8.62 -4.03
N VAL A 129 6.32 -7.83 -3.58
CA VAL A 129 6.17 -6.97 -2.41
C VAL A 129 5.73 -5.59 -2.89
N LEU A 130 4.64 -5.08 -2.34
CA LEU A 130 4.08 -3.76 -2.67
C LEU A 130 4.49 -2.69 -1.67
N GLY A 131 4.87 -3.10 -0.45
CA GLY A 131 5.17 -2.19 0.64
C GLY A 131 5.35 -2.92 1.96
N ALA A 132 5.17 -2.22 3.06
CA ALA A 132 5.26 -2.77 4.40
C ALA A 132 4.28 -2.09 5.37
N LEU A 133 3.76 -2.88 6.32
CA LEU A 133 3.12 -2.43 7.55
C LEU A 133 4.15 -2.52 8.68
N ASN A 134 4.35 -1.43 9.40
CA ASN A 134 5.22 -1.35 10.55
C ASN A 134 4.39 -1.15 11.83
N LEU A 135 4.68 -1.95 12.85
CA LEU A 135 4.08 -1.84 14.18
C LEU A 135 5.17 -1.57 15.20
N PHE A 136 5.03 -0.48 15.97
CA PHE A 136 5.99 -0.06 16.98
C PHE A 136 5.36 -0.12 18.37
N ARG A 137 6.18 -0.53 19.37
CA ARG A 137 5.79 -0.57 20.77
C ARG A 137 6.72 0.27 21.62
N THR A 138 6.21 0.77 22.74
CA THR A 138 7.00 1.52 23.74
C THR A 138 7.71 0.62 24.75
N VAL A 139 7.51 -0.70 24.63
CA VAL A 139 8.19 -1.71 25.45
C VAL A 139 9.00 -2.65 24.57
N PRO A 140 10.14 -3.17 25.04
CA PRO A 140 10.87 -4.22 24.34
C PRO A 140 10.05 -5.52 24.32
N GLY A 141 10.35 -6.38 23.36
CA GLY A 141 9.79 -7.72 23.27
C GLY A 141 9.29 -8.10 21.89
N ARG A 142 8.96 -9.37 21.75
CA ARG A 142 8.41 -9.98 20.54
C ARG A 142 6.90 -9.98 20.58
N PHE A 143 6.28 -10.06 19.41
CA PHE A 143 4.89 -10.49 19.33
C PHE A 143 4.79 -11.99 19.55
N GLU A 144 3.65 -12.41 20.09
CA GLU A 144 3.31 -13.83 20.11
C GLU A 144 3.20 -14.36 18.67
N PRO A 145 3.57 -15.62 18.41
CA PRO A 145 3.49 -16.20 17.06
C PRO A 145 2.11 -16.09 16.42
N SER A 146 1.04 -16.14 17.22
CA SER A 146 -0.33 -15.90 16.76
C SER A 146 -0.53 -14.48 16.26
N ASP A 147 0.07 -13.48 16.91
CA ASP A 147 -0.06 -12.07 16.54
C ASP A 147 0.68 -11.78 15.23
N VAL A 148 1.87 -12.36 15.09
CA VAL A 148 2.62 -12.31 13.83
C VAL A 148 1.80 -12.89 12.68
N ALA A 149 1.18 -14.07 12.88
CA ALA A 149 0.34 -14.70 11.87
C ALA A 149 -0.89 -13.86 11.51
N PHE A 150 -1.56 -13.25 12.49
CA PHE A 150 -2.74 -12.42 12.26
C PHE A 150 -2.37 -11.08 11.59
N ALA A 151 -1.30 -10.41 12.03
CA ALA A 151 -0.84 -9.18 11.41
C ALA A 151 -0.45 -9.40 9.93
N GLN A 152 0.22 -10.52 9.64
CA GLN A 152 0.52 -10.90 8.26
C GLN A 152 -0.76 -11.19 7.47
N ALA A 153 -1.73 -11.90 8.04
CA ALA A 153 -2.98 -12.20 7.34
C ALA A 153 -3.79 -10.93 7.01
N LEU A 154 -3.86 -9.96 7.92
CA LEU A 154 -4.47 -8.66 7.66
C LEU A 154 -3.72 -7.89 6.56
N SER A 155 -2.39 -7.91 6.58
CA SER A 155 -1.53 -7.33 5.54
C SER A 155 -1.76 -7.97 4.18
N ASP A 156 -1.93 -9.30 4.13
CA ASP A 156 -2.20 -10.05 2.90
C ASP A 156 -3.58 -9.70 2.32
N VAL A 157 -4.63 -9.58 3.15
CA VAL A 157 -5.98 -9.16 2.72
C VAL A 157 -5.94 -7.76 2.11
N ALA A 158 -5.32 -6.79 2.81
CA ALA A 158 -5.18 -5.44 2.29
C ALA A 158 -4.39 -5.42 0.96
N THR A 159 -3.32 -6.22 0.87
CA THR A 159 -2.52 -6.35 -0.35
C THR A 159 -3.35 -6.85 -1.54
N ILE A 160 -4.21 -7.85 -1.33
CA ILE A 160 -5.12 -8.37 -2.36
C ILE A 160 -6.06 -7.26 -2.83
N GLY A 161 -6.66 -6.51 -1.91
CA GLY A 161 -7.54 -5.39 -2.23
C GLY A 161 -6.85 -4.31 -3.06
N ILE A 162 -5.65 -3.89 -2.65
CA ILE A 162 -4.86 -2.88 -3.38
C ILE A 162 -4.54 -3.35 -4.80
N ILE A 163 -4.18 -4.61 -4.98
CA ILE A 163 -3.89 -5.16 -6.32
C ILE A 163 -5.15 -5.17 -7.19
N GLN A 164 -6.28 -5.60 -6.64
CA GLN A 164 -7.56 -5.62 -7.37
C GLN A 164 -8.02 -4.21 -7.75
N HIS A 165 -7.94 -3.26 -6.83
CA HIS A 165 -8.27 -1.86 -7.08
C HIS A 165 -7.41 -1.27 -8.21
N ARG A 166 -6.08 -1.43 -8.15
CA ARG A 166 -5.17 -0.98 -9.22
C ARG A 166 -5.51 -1.61 -10.57
N ALA A 167 -5.77 -2.92 -10.61
CA ALA A 167 -6.12 -3.61 -11.84
C ALA A 167 -7.45 -3.13 -12.43
N ALA A 168 -8.45 -2.83 -11.60
CA ALA A 168 -9.73 -2.28 -12.04
C ALA A 168 -9.57 -0.88 -12.63
N HIS A 169 -8.82 -0.01 -11.97
CA HIS A 169 -8.52 1.34 -12.46
C HIS A 169 -7.75 1.33 -13.79
N ASP A 170 -6.74 0.47 -13.92
CA ASP A 170 -5.96 0.34 -15.15
C ASP A 170 -6.86 -0.15 -16.30
N ALA A 171 -7.74 -1.12 -16.05
CA ALA A 171 -8.68 -1.63 -17.05
C ALA A 171 -9.69 -0.57 -17.47
N GLN A 172 -10.21 0.23 -16.54
CA GLN A 172 -11.13 1.33 -16.83
C GLN A 172 -10.46 2.42 -17.66
N ALA A 173 -9.27 2.86 -17.30
CA ALA A 173 -8.50 3.84 -18.05
C ALA A 173 -8.23 3.38 -19.49
N LEU A 174 -7.89 2.11 -19.68
CA LEU A 174 -7.70 1.52 -21.00
C LEU A 174 -9.01 1.49 -21.81
N ALA A 175 -10.13 1.13 -21.18
CA ALA A 175 -11.42 1.13 -21.83
C ALA A 175 -11.83 2.52 -22.30
N GLU A 176 -11.62 3.55 -21.49
CA GLU A 176 -11.89 4.96 -21.84
C GLU A 176 -11.01 5.42 -23.02
N GLN A 177 -9.72 5.08 -23.02
CA GLN A 177 -8.82 5.39 -24.14
C GLN A 177 -9.28 4.73 -25.44
N LEU A 178 -9.72 3.48 -25.39
CA LEU A 178 -10.24 2.76 -26.56
C LEU A 178 -11.53 3.39 -27.08
N HIS A 179 -12.45 3.79 -26.20
CA HIS A 179 -13.68 4.49 -26.61
C HIS A 179 -13.35 5.83 -27.33
N LEU A 180 -12.48 6.63 -26.75
CA LEU A 180 -12.06 7.90 -27.38
C LEU A 180 -11.41 7.68 -28.75
N ALA A 181 -10.60 6.63 -28.91
CA ALA A 181 -9.99 6.30 -30.18
C ALA A 181 -11.02 5.86 -31.22
N LEU A 182 -12.01 5.06 -30.82
CA LEU A 182 -13.11 4.64 -31.70
C LEU A 182 -13.98 5.83 -32.14
N ASP A 183 -14.37 6.70 -31.21
CA ASP A 183 -15.15 7.90 -31.50
C ASP A 183 -14.41 8.84 -32.47
N SER A 184 -13.10 9.03 -32.24
CA SER A 184 -12.26 9.82 -33.15
C SER A 184 -12.23 9.22 -34.55
N ARG A 185 -12.12 7.89 -34.66
CA ARG A 185 -12.15 7.20 -35.96
C ARG A 185 -13.48 7.40 -36.68
N VAL A 186 -14.61 7.28 -35.99
CA VAL A 186 -15.95 7.50 -36.54
C VAL A 186 -16.07 8.93 -37.11
N LEU A 187 -15.61 9.94 -36.33
CA LEU A 187 -15.61 11.33 -36.77
C LEU A 187 -14.75 11.56 -38.01
N ILE A 188 -13.56 10.94 -38.05
CA ILE A 188 -12.67 11.04 -39.20
C ILE A 188 -13.31 10.41 -40.45
N GLU A 189 -13.93 9.22 -40.33
CA GLU A 189 -14.59 8.57 -41.45
C GLU A 189 -15.84 9.36 -41.94
N GLN A 190 -16.59 9.97 -41.02
CA GLN A 190 -17.68 10.87 -41.39
C GLN A 190 -17.18 12.12 -42.13
N ALA A 191 -16.11 12.75 -41.62
CA ALA A 191 -15.50 13.91 -42.28
C ALA A 191 -14.99 13.57 -43.67
N LYS A 192 -14.32 12.41 -43.83
CA LYS A 192 -13.90 11.90 -45.15
C LYS A 192 -15.07 11.73 -46.11
N GLY A 193 -16.17 11.14 -45.63
CA GLY A 193 -17.38 10.99 -46.45
C GLY A 193 -17.93 12.31 -46.96
N VAL A 194 -18.00 13.33 -46.09
CA VAL A 194 -18.47 14.68 -46.46
C VAL A 194 -17.54 15.34 -47.49
N ILE A 195 -16.21 15.23 -47.28
CA ILE A 195 -15.21 15.79 -48.20
C ILE A 195 -15.28 15.07 -49.56
N ALA A 196 -15.36 13.75 -49.58
CA ALA A 196 -15.47 12.97 -50.81
C ALA A 196 -16.68 13.36 -51.61
N GLU A 197 -17.87 13.56 -50.97
CA GLU A 197 -19.07 13.97 -51.62
C GLU A 197 -19.00 15.41 -52.17
N GLN A 198 -18.47 16.35 -51.39
CA GLN A 198 -18.35 17.75 -51.79
C GLN A 198 -17.29 17.94 -52.91
N ALA A 199 -16.19 17.21 -52.89
CA ALA A 199 -15.12 17.32 -53.87
C ALA A 199 -15.35 16.42 -55.10
N GLY A 200 -16.28 15.47 -55.06
CA GLY A 200 -16.54 14.50 -56.11
C GLY A 200 -15.37 13.51 -56.33
N VAL A 201 -14.63 13.18 -55.25
CA VAL A 201 -13.46 12.30 -55.25
C VAL A 201 -13.71 11.01 -54.47
N GLY A 202 -12.87 10.00 -54.64
CA GLY A 202 -12.97 8.78 -53.84
C GLY A 202 -12.60 8.97 -52.36
N MET A 203 -13.07 8.07 -51.47
CA MET A 203 -12.81 8.14 -50.02
C MET A 203 -11.30 8.15 -49.71
N ASP A 204 -10.49 7.43 -50.47
CA ASP A 204 -9.01 7.37 -50.29
C ASP A 204 -8.32 8.68 -50.73
N GLU A 205 -8.87 9.36 -51.74
CA GLU A 205 -8.41 10.64 -52.24
C GLU A 205 -8.80 11.82 -51.35
N ALA A 206 -9.89 11.70 -50.61
CA ALA A 206 -10.36 12.72 -49.66
C ALA A 206 -9.43 12.90 -48.43
N PHE A 207 -8.41 12.07 -48.32
CA PHE A 207 -7.47 12.12 -47.18
C PHE A 207 -6.03 12.41 -47.61
N ALA A 208 -5.75 12.58 -48.89
CA ALA A 208 -4.44 12.96 -49.41
C ALA A 208 -4.29 14.49 -49.43
#